data_987995dde0489c9a6bcb4cb00a23367f
#
_entry.id   987995dde0489c9a6bcb4cb00a23367f
#
_cell.length_a   1.000
_cell.length_b   1.000
_cell.length_c   1.000
_cell.angle_alpha   90.00
_cell.angle_beta   90.00
_cell.angle_gamma   90.00
#
_symmetry.space_group_name_H-M   'P 1'
#
loop_
_entity.id
_entity.type
_entity.pdbx_description
1 polymer ?
#
loop_
_entity_poly.entity_id
_entity_poly.type
_entity_poly.pdbx_seq_one_letter_code
_entity_poly.pdbx_strand_id
1 'polypeptide(L)'
;MINLSEKLGEMTFDGLITDIKPAPEVRGGVIRKLSAAATLKRGTILAKSSGTAGDGKLVVLGSTAKENETLTPDCILCDDIDVGTAADEKVAVYTAGCFDIGKVTVSASYTITESDKDNLRMRSIVFKAAAAAN
;
A
#
# COMPACT_ATOMS: atom_id res chain seq x y z
N MET A 1 2.89 17.45 19.91
CA MET A 1 2.25 16.22 19.42
C MET A 1 1.33 16.56 18.25
N ILE A 2 1.48 15.84 17.16
CA ILE A 2 0.60 16.02 16.01
C ILE A 2 -0.70 15.26 16.28
N ASN A 3 -1.83 15.92 16.20
CA ASN A 3 -3.10 15.25 16.31
C ASN A 3 -3.50 14.62 14.96
N LEU A 4 -4.50 13.76 14.98
CA LEU A 4 -4.92 13.03 13.79
C LEU A 4 -5.38 13.95 12.68
N SER A 5 -6.07 15.05 13.00
CA SER A 5 -6.55 15.99 11.98
C SER A 5 -5.40 16.67 11.25
N GLU A 6 -4.35 17.06 11.95
CA GLU A 6 -3.15 17.64 11.34
C GLU A 6 -2.47 16.61 10.43
N LYS A 7 -2.36 15.37 10.91
CA LYS A 7 -1.77 14.29 10.14
C LYS A 7 -2.53 14.04 8.84
N LEU A 8 -3.85 13.99 8.89
CA LEU A 8 -4.68 13.81 7.70
C LEU A 8 -4.57 15.00 6.76
N GLY A 9 -4.50 16.22 7.29
CA GLY A 9 -4.30 17.42 6.47
C GLY A 9 -2.98 17.37 5.70
N GLU A 10 -1.91 16.96 6.35
CA GLU A 10 -0.61 16.79 5.70
C GLU A 10 -0.66 15.72 4.62
N MET A 11 -1.33 14.61 4.90
CA MET A 11 -1.43 13.50 3.95
C MET A 11 -2.15 13.89 2.66
N THR A 12 -3.09 14.82 2.71
CA THR A 12 -3.82 15.24 1.51
C THR A 12 -3.01 16.17 0.61
N PHE A 13 -1.91 16.75 1.08
CA PHE A 13 -1.09 17.66 0.28
C PHE A 13 -0.40 16.97 -0.89
N ASP A 14 -0.05 15.70 -0.77
CA ASP A 14 0.58 14.97 -1.88
C ASP A 14 -0.44 14.40 -2.87
N GLY A 15 -1.73 14.59 -2.60
CA GLY A 15 -2.79 14.13 -3.48
C GLY A 15 -3.06 12.64 -3.45
N LEU A 16 -2.43 11.88 -2.53
CA LEU A 16 -2.66 10.45 -2.44
C LEU A 16 -4.09 10.14 -2.01
N ILE A 17 -4.58 10.80 -0.97
CA ILE A 17 -5.95 10.62 -0.46
C ILE A 17 -6.84 11.64 -1.16
N THR A 18 -7.85 11.14 -1.89
CA THR A 18 -8.69 11.99 -2.74
C THR A 18 -10.10 12.22 -2.20
N ASP A 19 -10.50 11.47 -1.18
CA ASP A 19 -11.82 11.62 -0.57
C ASP A 19 -11.77 11.11 0.87
N ILE A 20 -12.73 11.53 1.67
CA ILE A 20 -12.86 11.11 3.06
C ILE A 20 -13.79 9.91 3.22
N LYS A 21 -14.35 9.39 2.14
CA LYS A 21 -15.21 8.21 2.15
C LYS A 21 -14.71 7.20 1.11
N PRO A 22 -14.38 5.96 1.52
CA PRO A 22 -14.28 5.51 2.92
C PRO A 22 -13.20 6.27 3.67
N ALA A 23 -13.37 6.42 4.98
CA ALA A 23 -12.40 7.13 5.81
C ALA A 23 -11.06 6.39 5.83
N PRO A 24 -9.93 7.09 5.77
CA PRO A 24 -8.63 6.43 5.89
C PRO A 24 -8.49 5.76 7.25
N GLU A 25 -8.06 4.50 7.25
CA GLU A 25 -7.74 3.77 8.48
C GLU A 25 -6.29 3.31 8.40
N VAL A 26 -5.57 3.45 9.51
CA VAL A 26 -4.15 3.12 9.59
C VAL A 26 -3.95 1.96 10.56
N ARG A 27 -3.14 0.98 10.17
CA ARG A 27 -2.75 -0.15 11.00
C ARG A 27 -1.26 -0.43 10.85
N GLY A 28 -0.72 -1.23 11.76
CA GLY A 28 0.64 -1.73 11.63
C GLY A 28 0.70 -2.92 10.69
N GLY A 29 1.79 -3.03 9.97
CA GLY A 29 2.08 -4.18 9.11
C GLY A 29 3.57 -4.48 9.13
N VAL A 30 3.95 -5.61 8.54
CA VAL A 30 5.35 -6.01 8.45
C VAL A 30 5.70 -6.22 6.99
N ILE A 31 6.67 -5.47 6.50
CA ILE A 31 7.20 -5.65 5.15
C ILE A 31 8.34 -6.66 5.20
N ARG A 32 8.29 -7.66 4.34
CA ARG A 32 9.34 -8.65 4.19
C ARG A 32 10.62 -7.98 3.71
N LYS A 33 11.76 -8.36 4.28
CA LYS A 33 13.08 -7.94 3.80
C LYS A 33 13.20 -8.21 2.30
N LEU A 34 13.95 -7.38 1.61
CA LEU A 34 14.11 -7.47 0.17
C LEU A 34 15.35 -8.27 -0.21
N SER A 35 15.44 -8.72 -1.46
CA SER A 35 16.63 -9.33 -2.01
C SER A 35 17.72 -8.29 -2.33
N ALA A 36 17.32 -7.03 -2.52
CA ALA A 36 18.21 -5.89 -2.68
C ALA A 36 17.59 -4.71 -1.95
N ALA A 37 18.38 -3.98 -1.18
CA ALA A 37 17.89 -2.86 -0.40
C ALA A 37 17.24 -1.79 -1.29
N ALA A 38 16.13 -1.22 -0.84
CA ALA A 38 15.42 -0.18 -1.56
C ALA A 38 14.60 0.67 -0.60
N THR A 39 14.27 1.88 -1.05
CA THR A 39 13.32 2.74 -0.33
C THR A 39 11.96 2.57 -0.97
N LEU A 40 10.98 2.19 -0.16
CA LEU A 40 9.59 2.13 -0.60
C LEU A 40 8.90 3.43 -0.23
N LYS A 41 8.18 4.01 -1.16
CA LYS A 41 7.57 5.32 -1.01
C LYS A 41 6.14 5.23 -0.48
N ARG A 42 5.71 6.27 0.22
CA ARG A 42 4.30 6.47 0.57
C ARG A 42 3.44 6.29 -0.68
N GLY A 43 2.36 5.53 -0.57
CA GLY A 43 1.49 5.22 -1.70
C GLY A 43 1.81 3.91 -2.40
N THR A 44 2.85 3.19 -1.97
CA THR A 44 3.14 1.86 -2.51
C THR A 44 2.02 0.89 -2.12
N ILE A 45 1.45 0.21 -3.11
CA ILE A 45 0.45 -0.83 -2.85
C ILE A 45 1.17 -2.09 -2.44
N LEU A 46 0.74 -2.68 -1.34
CA LEU A 46 1.34 -3.87 -0.76
C LEU A 46 0.40 -5.06 -0.88
N ALA A 47 0.97 -6.20 -1.18
CA ALA A 47 0.26 -7.47 -1.24
C ALA A 47 0.64 -8.32 -0.03
N LYS A 48 -0.32 -9.12 0.45
CA LYS A 48 -0.10 -10.01 1.58
C LYS A 48 0.21 -11.41 1.07
N SER A 49 1.26 -12.00 1.63
CA SER A 49 1.70 -13.33 1.30
C SER A 49 0.84 -14.37 2.03
N SER A 50 0.33 -15.35 1.27
CA SER A 50 -0.47 -16.44 1.81
C SER A 50 -0.15 -17.73 1.05
N GLY A 51 -0.91 -18.80 1.31
CA GLY A 51 -0.65 -20.11 0.73
C GLY A 51 0.31 -20.92 1.59
N THR A 52 0.65 -22.14 1.13
CA THR A 52 1.48 -23.05 1.92
C THR A 52 2.91 -22.54 2.11
N ALA A 53 3.43 -21.76 1.18
CA ALA A 53 4.74 -21.10 1.27
C ALA A 53 4.64 -19.62 1.69
N GLY A 54 3.46 -19.15 2.04
CA GLY A 54 3.26 -17.78 2.48
C GLY A 54 3.71 -17.56 3.91
N ASP A 55 4.16 -16.35 4.21
CA ASP A 55 4.63 -15.97 5.55
C ASP A 55 3.76 -14.91 6.23
N GLY A 56 2.67 -14.48 5.60
CA GLY A 56 1.78 -13.48 6.14
C GLY A 56 2.33 -12.06 6.10
N LYS A 57 3.49 -11.85 5.51
CA LYS A 57 4.14 -10.56 5.42
C LYS A 57 3.72 -9.82 4.15
N LEU A 58 4.04 -8.53 4.12
CA LEU A 58 3.70 -7.66 2.99
C LEU A 58 4.88 -7.55 2.03
N VAL A 59 4.55 -7.54 0.75
CA VAL A 59 5.51 -7.30 -0.33
C VAL A 59 4.88 -6.29 -1.30
N VAL A 60 5.70 -5.64 -2.12
CA VAL A 60 5.18 -4.69 -3.12
C VAL A 60 4.30 -5.46 -4.12
N LEU A 61 3.13 -4.91 -4.43
CA LEU A 61 2.23 -5.53 -5.41
C LEU A 61 2.93 -5.64 -6.76
N GLY A 62 2.86 -6.81 -7.36
CA GLY A 62 3.57 -7.12 -8.60
C GLY A 62 4.90 -7.82 -8.40
N SER A 63 5.30 -8.06 -7.14
CA SER A 63 6.46 -8.90 -6.84
C SER A 63 6.20 -10.35 -7.27
N THR A 64 7.27 -11.06 -7.61
CA THR A 64 7.16 -12.46 -8.01
C THR A 64 6.87 -13.34 -6.80
N ALA A 65 5.78 -14.10 -6.85
CA ALA A 65 5.45 -15.06 -5.81
C ALA A 65 6.36 -16.29 -5.91
N LYS A 66 6.68 -16.86 -4.74
CA LYS A 66 7.35 -18.15 -4.68
C LYS A 66 6.40 -19.28 -5.10
N GLU A 67 6.93 -20.44 -5.38
CA GLU A 67 6.09 -21.63 -5.58
C GLU A 67 5.23 -21.85 -4.33
N ASN A 68 3.95 -22.10 -4.52
CA ASN A 68 2.97 -22.29 -3.45
C ASN A 68 2.74 -21.06 -2.56
N GLU A 69 3.11 -19.89 -3.05
CA GLU A 69 2.80 -18.62 -2.42
C GLU A 69 1.78 -17.85 -3.26
N THR A 70 0.80 -17.23 -2.61
CA THR A 70 -0.16 -16.35 -3.24
C THR A 70 0.03 -14.94 -2.69
N LEU A 71 0.11 -13.96 -3.58
CA LEU A 71 0.21 -12.56 -3.20
C LEU A 71 -1.09 -11.85 -3.56
N THR A 72 -1.81 -11.37 -2.55
CA THR A 72 -3.10 -10.72 -2.73
C THR A 72 -3.01 -9.25 -2.34
N PRO A 73 -3.48 -8.31 -3.17
CA PRO A 73 -3.48 -6.89 -2.79
C PRO A 73 -4.15 -6.69 -1.42
N ASP A 74 -3.52 -5.90 -0.54
CA ASP A 74 -3.96 -5.82 0.85
C ASP A 74 -4.07 -4.40 1.39
N CYS A 75 -3.08 -3.55 1.16
CA CYS A 75 -3.01 -2.24 1.81
C CYS A 75 -2.09 -1.30 1.05
N ILE A 76 -2.00 -0.06 1.55
CA ILE A 76 -1.16 0.99 0.96
C ILE A 76 -0.23 1.56 2.01
N LEU A 77 1.04 1.71 1.68
CA LEU A 77 2.06 2.21 2.61
C LEU A 77 1.81 3.67 2.95
N CYS A 78 1.85 3.99 4.26
CA CYS A 78 1.58 5.35 4.75
C CYS A 78 2.78 6.29 4.62
N ASP A 79 3.99 5.78 4.80
CA ASP A 79 5.20 6.62 4.86
C ASP A 79 6.34 5.94 4.09
N ASP A 80 7.30 6.73 3.63
CA ASP A 80 8.50 6.19 3.02
C ASP A 80 9.24 5.33 4.05
N ILE A 81 9.79 4.22 3.60
CA ILE A 81 10.55 3.30 4.46
C ILE A 81 11.72 2.69 3.71
N ASP A 82 12.88 2.64 4.34
CA ASP A 82 14.02 1.92 3.82
C ASP A 82 13.93 0.47 4.23
N VAL A 83 13.96 -0.43 3.28
CA VAL A 83 13.89 -1.87 3.52
C VAL A 83 15.18 -2.50 3.02
N GLY A 84 15.86 -3.20 3.91
CA GLY A 84 17.11 -3.86 3.60
C GLY A 84 16.96 -5.32 3.29
N THR A 85 18.08 -6.03 3.33
CA THR A 85 18.14 -7.47 3.02
C THR A 85 18.26 -8.34 4.25
N ALA A 86 18.49 -7.75 5.43
CA ALA A 86 18.77 -8.48 6.67
C ALA A 86 17.54 -8.67 7.55
N ALA A 87 16.62 -7.70 7.57
CA ALA A 87 15.50 -7.72 8.51
C ALA A 87 14.21 -7.19 7.87
N ASP A 88 13.09 -7.74 8.33
CA ASP A 88 11.76 -7.23 7.98
C ASP A 88 11.54 -5.89 8.70
N GLU A 89 10.68 -5.04 8.14
CA GLU A 89 10.40 -3.71 8.71
C GLU A 89 8.94 -3.59 9.14
N LYS A 90 8.74 -3.03 10.34
CA LYS A 90 7.40 -2.68 10.82
C LYS A 90 7.02 -1.31 10.25
N VAL A 91 5.83 -1.22 9.68
CA VAL A 91 5.38 0.00 8.98
C VAL A 91 3.94 0.29 9.32
N ALA A 92 3.53 1.54 9.06
CA ALA A 92 2.13 1.93 9.08
C ALA A 92 1.56 1.79 7.67
N VAL A 93 0.36 1.23 7.57
CA VAL A 93 -0.32 1.03 6.29
C VAL A 93 -1.76 1.51 6.38
N TYR A 94 -2.29 1.96 5.24
CA TYR A 94 -3.72 2.24 5.09
C TYR A 94 -4.44 0.94 4.78
N THR A 95 -5.42 0.59 5.61
CA THR A 95 -6.27 -0.58 5.39
C THR A 95 -7.64 -0.19 4.87
N ALA A 96 -7.93 1.10 4.78
CA ALA A 96 -9.14 1.63 4.16
C ALA A 96 -8.85 3.06 3.69
N GLY A 97 -9.60 3.52 2.72
CA GLY A 97 -9.50 4.89 2.24
C GLY A 97 -9.81 5.03 0.75
N CYS A 98 -9.82 6.26 0.29
CA CYS A 98 -9.99 6.61 -1.12
C CYS A 98 -8.72 7.29 -1.63
N PHE A 99 -8.12 6.74 -2.67
CA PHE A 99 -6.79 7.13 -3.12
C PHE A 99 -6.78 7.48 -4.61
N ASP A 100 -5.80 8.27 -5.03
CA ASP A 100 -5.58 8.59 -6.43
C ASP A 100 -4.76 7.47 -7.08
N ILE A 101 -5.34 6.81 -8.08
CA ILE A 101 -4.66 5.74 -8.81
C ILE A 101 -3.38 6.25 -9.51
N GLY A 102 -3.30 7.53 -9.80
CA GLY A 102 -2.10 8.15 -10.40
C GLY A 102 -0.98 8.42 -9.41
N LYS A 103 -1.25 8.26 -8.11
CA LYS A 103 -0.28 8.54 -7.04
C LYS A 103 0.20 7.29 -6.32
N VAL A 104 -0.33 6.13 -6.66
CA VAL A 104 0.10 4.87 -6.05
C VAL A 104 1.22 4.24 -6.89
N THR A 105 2.01 3.41 -6.23
CA THR A 105 3.16 2.75 -6.85
C THR A 105 3.05 1.24 -6.69
N VAL A 106 3.40 0.52 -7.73
CA VAL A 106 3.52 -0.95 -7.73
C VAL A 106 4.92 -1.32 -8.23
N SER A 107 5.23 -2.60 -8.28
CA SER A 107 6.52 -3.07 -8.83
C SER A 107 6.74 -2.52 -10.24
N ALA A 108 7.98 -2.14 -10.54
CA ALA A 108 8.34 -1.40 -11.78
C ALA A 108 7.87 -2.06 -13.07
N SER A 109 7.85 -3.38 -13.12
CA SER A 109 7.45 -4.13 -14.33
C SER A 109 5.99 -4.59 -14.30
N TYR A 110 5.24 -4.18 -13.29
CA TYR A 110 3.87 -4.62 -13.08
C TYR A 110 2.87 -3.51 -13.42
N THR A 111 1.75 -3.89 -14.00
CA THR A 111 0.63 -2.98 -14.23
C THR A 111 -0.54 -3.45 -13.37
N ILE A 112 -1.09 -2.55 -12.55
CA ILE A 112 -2.23 -2.88 -11.70
C ILE A 112 -3.41 -3.33 -12.58
N THR A 113 -4.06 -4.41 -12.18
CA THR A 113 -5.17 -5.01 -12.94
C THR A 113 -6.51 -4.60 -12.33
N GLU A 114 -7.59 -4.80 -13.09
CA GLU A 114 -8.94 -4.59 -12.55
C GLU A 114 -9.23 -5.56 -11.41
N SER A 115 -8.69 -6.78 -11.48
CA SER A 115 -8.82 -7.75 -10.39
C SER A 115 -8.15 -7.25 -9.11
N ASP A 116 -6.98 -6.60 -9.23
CA ASP A 116 -6.30 -6.00 -8.08
C ASP A 116 -7.17 -4.91 -7.44
N LYS A 117 -7.76 -4.05 -8.27
CA LYS A 117 -8.64 -2.96 -7.80
C LYS A 117 -9.88 -3.54 -7.12
N ASP A 118 -10.45 -4.61 -7.67
CA ASP A 118 -11.62 -5.27 -7.07
C ASP A 118 -11.28 -5.87 -5.71
N ASN A 119 -10.12 -6.52 -5.60
CA ASN A 119 -9.67 -7.06 -4.32
C ASN A 119 -9.46 -5.97 -3.28
N LEU A 120 -8.88 -4.85 -3.68
CA LEU A 120 -8.69 -3.70 -2.78
C LEU A 120 -10.01 -3.08 -2.37
N ARG A 121 -10.96 -2.95 -3.30
CA ARG A 121 -12.29 -2.42 -3.01
C ARG A 121 -13.02 -3.29 -1.97
N MET A 122 -12.86 -4.60 -2.04
CA MET A 122 -13.43 -5.51 -1.05
C MET A 122 -12.84 -5.30 0.34
N ARG A 123 -11.68 -4.66 0.43
CA ARG A 123 -11.01 -4.31 1.68
C ARG A 123 -11.20 -2.84 2.06
N SER A 124 -12.16 -2.15 1.41
CA SER A 124 -12.46 -0.74 1.65
C SER A 124 -11.37 0.22 1.17
N ILE A 125 -10.55 -0.20 0.22
CA ILE A 125 -9.59 0.65 -0.48
C ILE A 125 -10.11 0.88 -1.88
N VAL A 126 -10.46 2.13 -2.19
CA VAL A 126 -11.03 2.49 -3.49
C VAL A 126 -10.15 3.55 -4.16
N PHE A 127 -10.21 3.58 -5.47
CA PHE A 127 -9.46 4.56 -6.26
C PHE A 127 -10.42 5.52 -6.94
N LYS A 128 -10.06 6.81 -6.87
CA LYS A 128 -10.84 7.88 -7.46
C LYS A 128 -9.86 8.98 -7.83
N ALA A 129 -9.96 9.50 -9.02
CA ALA A 129 -9.11 10.62 -9.41
C ALA A 129 -9.40 11.81 -8.49
N ALA A 130 -8.38 12.61 -8.21
CA ALA A 130 -8.58 13.86 -7.49
C ALA A 130 -9.61 14.71 -8.24
N ALA A 131 -10.47 15.40 -7.48
CA ALA A 131 -11.42 16.30 -8.09
C ALA A 131 -10.68 17.33 -8.92
N ALA A 132 -11.14 17.54 -10.15
CA ALA A 132 -10.50 18.51 -11.01
C ALA A 132 -10.60 19.90 -10.36
N ALA A 133 -9.50 20.62 -10.37
CA ALA A 133 -9.48 21.99 -9.87
C ALA A 133 -10.14 22.90 -10.92
N ASN A 134 -11.41 23.00 -10.84
CA ASN A 134 -12.18 23.77 -11.81
C ASN A 134 -12.49 25.12 -11.27
#